data_9a082f3e527df3bec663c0bc37e86e66
#
_entry.id   9a082f3e527df3bec663c0bc37e86e66
#
_cell.length_a   1.000
_cell.length_b   1.000
_cell.length_c   1.000
_cell.angle_alpha   90.00
_cell.angle_beta   90.00
_cell.angle_gamma   90.00
#
_symmetry.space_group_name_H-M   'P 1'
#
loop_
_entity.id
_entity.type
_entity.pdbx_description
1 polymer ?
#
loop_
_entity_poly.entity_id
_entity_poly.type
_entity_poly.pdbx_seq_one_letter_code
_entity_poly.pdbx_strand_id
1 'polypeptide(L)'
;MNIGLFFGSFNPFHVGHKIIASYIRDFTKVQQVWFVVSPQSPMKTKKSLLDQHHRLMIIKMEIEDNVNLDVSDIEFGLPTPNYTIDTLLYLSEKYPNHNFSLIMGDDNLNNITRWKNYEKMLENYLIYVYPRKNVDMNIKHKNIHIVKDVPKIEISSSLIRRLISEKKDASY
;
A
#
# COMPACT_ATOMS: atom_id res chain seq x y z
N MET A 1 -15.89 10.07 4.28
CA MET A 1 -14.46 10.46 4.19
C MET A 1 -13.81 9.70 3.04
N ASN A 2 -12.88 10.31 2.29
CA ASN A 2 -12.14 9.65 1.22
C ASN A 2 -10.87 9.05 1.80
N ILE A 3 -10.76 7.73 1.79
CA ILE A 3 -9.65 6.98 2.39
C ILE A 3 -8.84 6.31 1.29
N GLY A 4 -7.53 6.53 1.31
CA GLY A 4 -6.59 5.82 0.44
C GLY A 4 -6.05 4.57 1.14
N LEU A 5 -6.25 3.41 0.56
CA LEU A 5 -5.75 2.14 1.07
C LEU A 5 -4.41 1.81 0.43
N PHE A 6 -3.38 1.72 1.24
CA PHE A 6 -2.03 1.39 0.82
C PHE A 6 -1.68 -0.02 1.31
N PHE A 7 -1.87 -1.01 0.46
CA PHE A 7 -1.60 -2.42 0.77
C PHE A 7 -0.12 -2.74 0.70
N GLY A 8 0.37 -3.49 1.67
CA GLY A 8 1.75 -3.92 1.65
C GLY A 8 2.11 -4.93 2.74
N SER A 9 3.20 -5.66 2.51
CA SER A 9 3.80 -6.48 3.57
C SER A 9 4.56 -5.63 4.59
N PHE A 10 5.05 -4.43 4.19
CA PHE A 10 5.80 -3.51 5.03
C PHE A 10 6.88 -4.22 5.87
N ASN A 11 7.82 -4.85 5.19
CA ASN A 11 8.81 -5.72 5.81
C ASN A 11 10.27 -5.25 5.59
N PRO A 12 10.73 -4.18 6.32
CA PRO A 12 9.95 -3.33 7.21
C PRO A 12 9.22 -2.18 6.51
N PHE A 13 8.41 -1.47 7.25
CA PHE A 13 7.93 -0.12 6.93
C PHE A 13 9.13 0.84 6.95
N HIS A 14 9.10 1.92 6.15
CA HIS A 14 10.18 2.89 6.06
C HIS A 14 9.67 4.26 5.62
N VAL A 15 10.51 5.28 5.76
CA VAL A 15 10.19 6.68 5.43
C VAL A 15 9.62 6.86 4.03
N GLY A 16 10.03 6.06 3.05
CA GLY A 16 9.49 6.11 1.69
C GLY A 16 7.98 5.83 1.63
N HIS A 17 7.45 4.95 2.47
CA HIS A 17 6.01 4.71 2.56
C HIS A 17 5.29 5.94 3.13
N LYS A 18 5.86 6.59 4.15
CA LYS A 18 5.30 7.81 4.75
C LYS A 18 5.26 8.96 3.74
N ILE A 19 6.36 9.18 3.02
CA ILE A 19 6.44 10.24 2.00
C ILE A 19 5.37 10.04 0.93
N ILE A 20 5.23 8.83 0.38
CA ILE A 20 4.21 8.52 -0.64
C ILE A 20 2.80 8.76 -0.10
N ALA A 21 2.49 8.25 1.10
CA ALA A 21 1.19 8.41 1.71
C ALA A 21 0.82 9.88 1.94
N SER A 22 1.76 10.66 2.49
CA SER A 22 1.58 12.09 2.72
C SER A 22 1.41 12.85 1.41
N TYR A 23 2.23 12.53 0.40
CA TYR A 23 2.15 13.16 -0.91
C TYR A 23 0.80 12.91 -1.59
N ILE A 24 0.32 11.66 -1.58
CA ILE A 24 -1.00 11.31 -2.15
C ILE A 24 -2.11 12.06 -1.43
N ARG A 25 -2.08 12.13 -0.10
CA ARG A 25 -3.05 12.89 0.67
C ARG A 25 -3.05 14.38 0.27
N ASP A 26 -1.88 14.98 0.15
CA ASP A 26 -1.76 16.43 -0.11
C ASP A 26 -2.12 16.83 -1.54
N PHE A 27 -1.89 15.94 -2.51
CA PHE A 27 -2.05 16.24 -3.94
C PHE A 27 -3.21 15.50 -4.62
N THR A 28 -4.07 14.82 -3.84
CA THR A 28 -5.26 14.13 -4.37
C THR A 28 -6.50 14.45 -3.54
N LYS A 29 -7.61 13.74 -3.80
CA LYS A 29 -8.85 13.85 -2.99
C LYS A 29 -8.83 12.98 -1.73
N VAL A 30 -7.76 12.25 -1.47
CA VAL A 30 -7.60 11.40 -0.28
C VAL A 30 -7.46 12.30 0.95
N GLN A 31 -8.23 12.01 1.99
CA GLN A 31 -8.22 12.76 3.25
C GLN A 31 -7.38 12.04 4.33
N GLN A 32 -7.37 10.72 4.29
CA GLN A 32 -6.61 9.88 5.19
C GLN A 32 -6.05 8.67 4.44
N VAL A 33 -4.86 8.22 4.81
CA VAL A 33 -4.26 7.00 4.24
C VAL A 33 -4.21 5.91 5.31
N TRP A 34 -4.74 4.73 4.97
CA TRP A 34 -4.63 3.54 5.81
C TRP A 34 -3.61 2.58 5.19
N PHE A 35 -2.58 2.25 5.95
CA PHE A 35 -1.65 1.18 5.61
C PHE A 35 -2.29 -0.17 5.96
N VAL A 36 -2.68 -0.94 4.96
CA VAL A 36 -3.27 -2.27 5.16
C VAL A 36 -2.16 -3.31 5.18
N VAL A 37 -1.91 -3.88 6.35
CA VAL A 37 -0.84 -4.87 6.54
C VAL A 37 -1.28 -6.22 6.02
N SER A 38 -0.69 -6.69 4.92
CA SER A 38 -0.98 -8.01 4.37
C SER A 38 -0.23 -9.09 5.16
N PRO A 39 -0.93 -10.09 5.73
CA PRO A 39 -0.31 -11.22 6.44
C PRO A 39 0.60 -12.00 5.52
N GLN A 40 0.09 -12.32 4.34
CA GLN A 40 0.81 -13.02 3.29
C GLN A 40 0.31 -12.58 1.91
N SER A 41 1.18 -11.93 1.13
CA SER A 41 0.88 -11.68 -0.27
C SER A 41 0.86 -13.00 -1.04
N PRO A 42 -0.14 -13.26 -1.92
CA PRO A 42 -0.20 -14.46 -2.75
C PRO A 42 1.03 -14.66 -3.63
N MET A 43 1.77 -13.57 -3.91
CA MET A 43 2.92 -13.54 -4.82
C MET A 43 4.28 -13.58 -4.13
N LYS A 44 4.35 -13.72 -2.80
CA LYS A 44 5.62 -13.69 -2.04
C LYS A 44 5.83 -14.97 -1.22
N THR A 45 7.08 -15.47 -1.20
CA THR A 45 7.47 -16.61 -0.37
C THR A 45 7.72 -16.20 1.08
N LYS A 46 7.36 -17.08 2.04
CA LYS A 46 7.41 -16.82 3.50
C LYS A 46 8.80 -16.63 4.12
N LYS A 47 9.89 -16.98 3.43
CA LYS A 47 11.21 -17.21 4.06
C LYS A 47 11.90 -16.03 4.78
N SER A 48 11.38 -14.80 4.65
CA SER A 48 12.00 -13.62 5.30
C SER A 48 10.97 -12.59 5.79
N LEU A 49 9.73 -13.02 5.99
CA LEU A 49 8.67 -12.12 6.40
C LEU A 49 8.59 -12.07 7.94
N LEU A 50 8.79 -10.88 8.51
CA LEU A 50 8.57 -10.62 9.93
C LEU A 50 7.10 -10.90 10.28
N ASP A 51 6.86 -11.35 11.52
CA ASP A 51 5.49 -11.58 12.00
C ASP A 51 4.58 -10.36 11.77
N GLN A 52 3.33 -10.62 11.41
CA GLN A 52 2.37 -9.57 11.02
C GLN A 52 2.10 -8.57 12.14
N HIS A 53 2.09 -9.00 13.41
CA HIS A 53 1.83 -8.12 14.54
C HIS A 53 3.03 -7.20 14.82
N HIS A 54 4.26 -7.70 14.62
CA HIS A 54 5.45 -6.84 14.68
C HIS A 54 5.46 -5.79 13.57
N ARG A 55 5.08 -6.15 12.34
CA ARG A 55 4.99 -5.20 11.22
C ARG A 55 3.93 -4.13 11.47
N LEU A 56 2.78 -4.53 12.01
CA LEU A 56 1.71 -3.62 12.43
C LEU A 56 2.20 -2.65 13.50
N MET A 57 2.91 -3.16 14.52
CA MET A 57 3.44 -2.35 15.62
C MET A 57 4.45 -1.31 15.13
N ILE A 58 5.38 -1.70 14.25
CA ILE A 58 6.36 -0.77 13.64
C ILE A 58 5.62 0.37 12.93
N ILE A 59 4.60 0.07 12.14
CA ILE A 59 3.83 1.12 11.45
C ILE A 59 3.15 2.03 12.45
N LYS A 60 2.49 1.49 13.47
CA LYS A 60 1.82 2.29 14.52
C LYS A 60 2.78 3.29 15.16
N MET A 61 3.95 2.84 15.56
CA MET A 61 4.97 3.71 16.16
C MET A 61 5.44 4.81 15.19
N GLU A 62 5.63 4.45 13.92
CA GLU A 62 6.12 5.37 12.90
C GLU A 62 5.14 6.46 12.48
N ILE A 63 3.84 6.24 12.66
CA ILE A 63 2.80 7.18 12.26
C ILE A 63 2.07 7.82 13.44
N GLU A 64 2.49 7.56 14.67
CA GLU A 64 1.81 7.97 15.91
C GLU A 64 1.46 9.48 15.94
N ASP A 65 2.37 10.31 15.48
CA ASP A 65 2.20 11.77 15.46
C ASP A 65 1.41 12.30 14.25
N ASN A 66 0.89 11.43 13.37
CA ASN A 66 0.24 11.86 12.13
C ASN A 66 -1.23 11.41 12.06
N VAL A 67 -2.13 12.28 12.45
CA VAL A 67 -3.59 12.04 12.50
C VAL A 67 -4.22 11.68 11.13
N ASN A 68 -3.51 11.93 10.03
CA ASN A 68 -3.99 11.63 8.68
C ASN A 68 -3.47 10.30 8.12
N LEU A 69 -2.67 9.59 8.91
CA LEU A 69 -2.20 8.24 8.59
C LEU A 69 -2.75 7.27 9.62
N ASP A 70 -3.15 6.11 9.18
CA ASP A 70 -3.62 5.03 10.05
C ASP A 70 -3.10 3.69 9.55
N VAL A 71 -3.20 2.66 10.37
CA VAL A 71 -2.80 1.30 10.00
C VAL A 71 -3.92 0.32 10.30
N SER A 72 -4.19 -0.57 9.36
CA SER A 72 -5.25 -1.56 9.47
C SER A 72 -4.71 -2.98 9.45
N ASP A 73 -5.17 -3.77 10.41
CA ASP A 73 -4.95 -5.22 10.52
C ASP A 73 -6.11 -6.04 9.93
N ILE A 74 -6.97 -5.40 9.13
CA ILE A 74 -8.21 -6.00 8.65
C ILE A 74 -7.99 -7.34 7.95
N GLU A 75 -6.88 -7.50 7.22
CA GLU A 75 -6.56 -8.75 6.53
C GLU A 75 -6.15 -9.89 7.47
N PHE A 76 -5.86 -9.62 8.77
CA PHE A 76 -5.49 -10.67 9.72
C PHE A 76 -6.65 -11.60 10.05
N GLY A 77 -7.88 -11.07 10.00
CA GLY A 77 -9.11 -11.84 10.23
C GLY A 77 -9.80 -12.38 8.96
N LEU A 78 -9.25 -12.08 7.77
CA LEU A 78 -9.82 -12.53 6.51
C LEU A 78 -9.20 -13.86 6.05
N PRO A 79 -9.94 -14.67 5.25
CA PRO A 79 -9.41 -15.91 4.68
C PRO A 79 -8.14 -15.68 3.85
N THR A 80 -7.14 -16.53 4.04
CA THR A 80 -5.92 -16.51 3.22
C THR A 80 -6.02 -17.47 2.05
N PRO A 81 -5.45 -17.13 0.86
CA PRO A 81 -4.69 -15.90 0.56
C PRO A 81 -5.59 -14.67 0.46
N ASN A 82 -5.13 -13.54 1.01
CA ASN A 82 -5.86 -12.29 0.94
C ASN A 82 -5.77 -11.69 -0.47
N TYR A 83 -6.91 -11.32 -1.04
CA TYR A 83 -6.99 -10.62 -2.32
C TYR A 83 -7.51 -9.21 -2.11
N THR A 84 -6.85 -8.24 -2.72
CA THR A 84 -7.18 -6.80 -2.57
C THR A 84 -8.66 -6.49 -2.82
N ILE A 85 -9.27 -7.10 -3.83
CA ILE A 85 -10.69 -6.88 -4.13
C ILE A 85 -11.62 -7.35 -2.99
N ASP A 86 -11.31 -8.48 -2.36
CA ASP A 86 -12.13 -9.02 -1.27
C ASP A 86 -12.02 -8.10 -0.03
N THR A 87 -10.83 -7.59 0.26
CA THR A 87 -10.59 -6.62 1.33
C THR A 87 -11.29 -5.29 1.08
N LEU A 88 -11.26 -4.79 -0.17
CA LEU A 88 -11.98 -3.58 -0.56
C LEU A 88 -13.49 -3.72 -0.37
N LEU A 89 -14.08 -4.84 -0.79
CA LEU A 89 -15.51 -5.14 -0.60
C LEU A 89 -15.86 -5.18 0.89
N TYR A 90 -15.08 -5.92 1.67
CA TYR A 90 -15.31 -6.02 3.13
C TYR A 90 -15.24 -4.66 3.82
N LEU A 91 -14.25 -3.82 3.47
CA LEU A 91 -14.15 -2.48 4.03
C LEU A 91 -15.32 -1.58 3.61
N SER A 92 -15.77 -1.67 2.36
CA SER A 92 -16.90 -0.89 1.87
C SER A 92 -18.21 -1.26 2.58
N GLU A 93 -18.40 -2.54 2.92
CA GLU A 93 -19.55 -3.00 3.71
C GLU A 93 -19.44 -2.56 5.17
N LYS A 94 -18.25 -2.68 5.76
CA LYS A 94 -18.01 -2.34 7.18
C LYS A 94 -18.08 -0.84 7.45
N TYR A 95 -17.68 -0.02 6.49
CA TYR A 95 -17.62 1.44 6.60
C TYR A 95 -18.39 2.14 5.45
N PRO A 96 -19.72 2.03 5.40
CA PRO A 96 -20.53 2.52 4.27
C PRO A 96 -20.47 4.03 4.04
N ASN A 97 -20.02 4.79 5.05
CA ASN A 97 -19.87 6.25 4.98
C ASN A 97 -18.47 6.69 4.48
N HIS A 98 -17.61 5.75 4.10
CA HIS A 98 -16.29 6.02 3.56
C HIS A 98 -16.20 5.65 2.09
N ASN A 99 -15.49 6.46 1.33
CA ASN A 99 -15.13 6.15 -0.05
C ASN A 99 -13.69 5.67 -0.07
N PHE A 100 -13.49 4.43 -0.47
CA PHE A 100 -12.16 3.84 -0.55
C PHE A 100 -11.55 4.00 -1.93
N SER A 101 -10.26 4.31 -1.96
CA SER A 101 -9.43 4.32 -3.16
C SER A 101 -8.17 3.48 -2.90
N LEU A 102 -7.55 2.97 -3.95
CA LEU A 102 -6.35 2.16 -3.85
C LEU A 102 -5.11 3.01 -4.13
N ILE A 103 -4.07 2.83 -3.34
CA ILE A 103 -2.74 3.42 -3.55
C ILE A 103 -1.77 2.31 -3.91
N MET A 104 -1.07 2.45 -5.04
CA MET A 104 -0.08 1.47 -5.47
C MET A 104 1.08 2.11 -6.24
N GLY A 105 2.20 1.39 -6.32
CA GLY A 105 3.29 1.73 -7.23
C GLY A 105 3.02 1.26 -8.66
N ASP A 106 3.77 1.82 -9.59
CA ASP A 106 3.74 1.44 -11.02
C ASP A 106 4.08 -0.04 -11.25
N ASP A 107 4.94 -0.62 -10.42
CA ASP A 107 5.27 -2.05 -10.44
C ASP A 107 4.05 -2.95 -10.19
N ASN A 108 3.15 -2.53 -9.31
CA ASN A 108 1.90 -3.23 -9.06
C ASN A 108 0.89 -3.01 -10.20
N LEU A 109 0.79 -1.79 -10.73
CA LEU A 109 -0.07 -1.50 -11.86
C LEU A 109 0.29 -2.36 -13.08
N ASN A 110 1.58 -2.52 -13.39
CA ASN A 110 2.04 -3.34 -14.51
C ASN A 110 1.66 -4.83 -14.37
N ASN A 111 1.36 -5.29 -13.16
CA ASN A 111 0.95 -6.65 -12.86
C ASN A 111 -0.53 -6.78 -12.49
N ILE A 112 -1.31 -5.70 -12.59
CA ILE A 112 -2.70 -5.67 -12.09
C ILE A 112 -3.61 -6.68 -12.79
N THR A 113 -3.34 -7.00 -14.06
CA THR A 113 -4.10 -8.01 -14.83
C THR A 113 -4.00 -9.43 -14.26
N ARG A 114 -3.02 -9.68 -13.38
CA ARG A 114 -2.89 -10.95 -12.64
C ARG A 114 -3.66 -10.97 -11.33
N TRP A 115 -4.27 -9.85 -10.95
CA TRP A 115 -5.00 -9.75 -9.69
C TRP A 115 -6.42 -10.30 -9.86
N LYS A 116 -6.92 -10.93 -8.81
CA LYS A 116 -8.29 -11.46 -8.78
C LYS A 116 -9.29 -10.35 -9.07
N ASN A 117 -10.15 -10.54 -10.06
CA ASN A 117 -11.21 -9.62 -10.44
C ASN A 117 -10.74 -8.16 -10.65
N TYR A 118 -9.54 -7.98 -11.24
CA TYR A 118 -8.96 -6.65 -11.44
C TYR A 118 -9.86 -5.71 -12.25
N GLU A 119 -10.64 -6.21 -13.20
CA GLU A 119 -11.58 -5.43 -13.99
C GLU A 119 -12.65 -4.80 -13.10
N LYS A 120 -13.27 -5.58 -12.19
CA LYS A 120 -14.23 -5.08 -11.21
C LYS A 120 -13.59 -4.06 -10.26
N MET A 121 -12.34 -4.24 -9.92
CA MET A 121 -11.60 -3.30 -9.10
C MET A 121 -11.40 -1.97 -9.84
N LEU A 122 -11.01 -2.01 -11.12
CA LEU A 122 -10.88 -0.83 -11.97
C LEU A 122 -12.21 -0.11 -12.17
N GLU A 123 -13.31 -0.83 -12.32
CA GLU A 123 -14.64 -0.25 -12.52
C GLU A 123 -15.16 0.50 -11.29
N ASN A 124 -14.90 -0.01 -10.09
CA ASN A 124 -15.55 0.44 -8.87
C ASN A 124 -14.68 1.31 -7.95
N TYR A 125 -13.37 1.31 -8.10
CA TYR A 125 -12.46 2.03 -7.20
C TYR A 125 -11.51 2.95 -7.96
N LEU A 126 -11.25 4.14 -7.40
CA LEU A 126 -10.17 5.01 -7.85
C LEU A 126 -8.83 4.38 -7.46
N ILE A 127 -7.86 4.43 -8.36
CA ILE A 127 -6.51 3.93 -8.14
C ILE A 127 -5.52 5.07 -8.33
N TYR A 128 -4.85 5.45 -7.27
CA TYR A 128 -3.76 6.41 -7.29
C TYR A 128 -2.44 5.67 -7.44
N VAL A 129 -1.73 5.97 -8.52
CA VAL A 129 -0.46 5.32 -8.84
C VAL A 129 0.67 6.33 -8.68
N TYR A 130 1.65 6.00 -7.83
CA TYR A 130 2.88 6.78 -7.75
C TYR A 130 3.96 6.10 -8.60
N PRO A 131 4.57 6.84 -9.53
CA PRO A 131 5.63 6.31 -10.37
C PRO A 131 6.94 6.21 -9.61
N ARG A 132 7.59 5.03 -9.65
CA ARG A 132 8.96 4.82 -9.15
C ARG A 132 9.99 4.91 -10.26
N LYS A 133 9.60 4.52 -11.45
CA LYS A 133 10.43 4.49 -12.68
C LYS A 133 9.65 5.13 -13.82
N ASN A 134 10.27 5.28 -14.98
CA ASN A 134 9.54 5.69 -16.18
C ASN A 134 8.53 4.59 -16.55
N VAL A 135 7.26 4.92 -16.45
CA VAL A 135 6.18 3.95 -16.60
C VAL A 135 5.78 3.88 -18.06
N ASP A 136 6.10 2.78 -18.72
CA ASP A 136 5.34 2.35 -19.91
C ASP A 136 4.01 1.77 -19.42
N MET A 137 2.97 2.62 -19.45
CA MET A 137 1.66 2.21 -18.98
C MET A 137 0.88 1.48 -20.05
N ASN A 138 0.86 0.19 -19.96
CA ASN A 138 0.09 -0.67 -20.86
C ASN A 138 -1.43 -0.65 -20.56
N ILE A 139 -1.84 -0.09 -19.40
CA ILE A 139 -3.24 -0.07 -18.98
C ILE A 139 -3.70 1.37 -18.78
N LYS A 140 -4.70 1.76 -19.57
CA LYS A 140 -5.40 3.05 -19.44
C LYS A 140 -6.84 2.80 -19.00
N HIS A 141 -7.24 3.39 -17.89
CA HIS A 141 -8.62 3.34 -17.41
C HIS A 141 -8.98 4.67 -16.75
N LYS A 142 -10.25 5.10 -16.84
CA LYS A 142 -10.74 6.39 -16.28
C LYS A 142 -10.50 6.52 -14.77
N ASN A 143 -10.47 5.41 -14.05
CA ASN A 143 -10.26 5.37 -12.60
C ASN A 143 -8.78 5.20 -12.19
N ILE A 144 -7.85 5.16 -13.13
CA ILE A 144 -6.40 5.16 -12.86
C ILE A 144 -5.88 6.59 -12.93
N HIS A 145 -5.37 7.08 -11.82
CA HIS A 145 -4.80 8.42 -11.68
C HIS A 145 -3.32 8.34 -11.32
N ILE A 146 -2.46 8.73 -12.26
CA ILE A 146 -1.03 8.81 -12.00
C ILE A 146 -0.76 10.12 -11.30
N VAL A 147 -0.18 10.02 -10.12
CA VAL A 147 0.23 11.18 -9.35
C VAL A 147 1.52 11.73 -9.95
N LYS A 148 1.49 13.00 -10.36
CA LYS A 148 2.64 13.68 -10.99
C LYS A 148 3.57 14.25 -9.93
N ASP A 149 4.82 14.51 -10.33
CA ASP A 149 5.82 15.23 -9.52
C ASP A 149 6.10 14.59 -8.15
N VAL A 150 5.85 13.28 -8.02
CA VAL A 150 6.15 12.53 -6.80
C VAL A 150 7.66 12.52 -6.56
N PRO A 151 8.12 12.78 -5.32
CA PRO A 151 9.54 12.67 -4.99
C PRO A 151 10.10 11.28 -5.34
N LYS A 152 11.24 11.25 -6.01
CA LYS A 152 11.91 9.97 -6.30
C LYS A 152 12.45 9.38 -5.00
N ILE A 153 12.00 8.17 -4.69
CA ILE A 153 12.36 7.46 -3.48
C ILE A 153 13.06 6.17 -3.86
N GLU A 154 14.34 6.09 -3.57
CA GLU A 154 15.17 4.92 -3.87
C GLU A 154 15.28 3.94 -2.69
N ILE A 155 14.67 4.26 -1.54
CA ILE A 155 14.61 3.39 -0.37
C ILE A 155 13.64 2.24 -0.62
N SER A 156 14.03 1.04 -0.23
CA SER A 156 13.16 -0.14 -0.28
C SER A 156 13.34 -1.04 0.94
N SER A 157 12.30 -1.76 1.33
CA SER A 157 12.38 -2.76 2.40
C SER A 157 13.48 -3.80 2.15
N SER A 158 13.77 -4.14 0.89
CA SER A 158 14.86 -5.06 0.54
C SER A 158 16.23 -4.48 0.81
N LEU A 159 16.44 -3.19 0.53
CA LEU A 159 17.67 -2.48 0.87
C LEU A 159 17.87 -2.48 2.39
N ILE A 160 16.84 -2.12 3.15
CA ILE A 160 16.89 -2.06 4.61
C ILE A 160 17.25 -3.44 5.19
N ARG A 161 16.59 -4.51 4.77
CA ARG A 161 16.92 -5.87 5.24
C ARG A 161 18.37 -6.27 4.94
N ARG A 162 18.89 -5.87 3.75
CA ARG A 162 20.29 -6.09 3.40
C ARG A 162 21.22 -5.34 4.34
N LEU A 163 21.00 -4.05 4.60
CA LEU A 163 21.81 -3.25 5.50
C LEU A 163 21.82 -3.84 6.91
N ILE A 164 20.67 -4.24 7.44
CA ILE A 164 20.57 -4.91 8.74
C ILE A 164 21.39 -6.20 8.76
N SER A 165 21.30 -7.04 7.72
CA SER A 165 22.08 -8.28 7.64
C SER A 165 23.57 -8.04 7.58
N GLU A 166 23.99 -6.92 7.02
CA GLU A 166 25.38 -6.44 6.96
C GLU A 166 25.81 -5.65 8.21
N LYS A 167 24.96 -5.57 9.25
CA LYS A 167 25.18 -4.78 10.47
C LYS A 167 25.47 -3.30 10.21
N LYS A 168 24.85 -2.74 9.18
CA LYS A 168 24.93 -1.32 8.83
C LYS A 168 23.73 -0.58 9.39
N ASP A 169 23.88 0.75 9.53
CA ASP A 169 22.77 1.61 9.92
C ASP A 169 21.66 1.59 8.86
N ALA A 170 20.42 1.46 9.31
CA ALA A 170 19.21 1.40 8.51
C ALA A 170 18.07 2.14 9.20
N SER A 171 18.36 3.26 9.88
CA SER A 171 17.44 4.06 10.71
C SER A 171 16.47 4.97 9.88
N TYR A 172 16.20 4.63 8.64
CA TYR A 172 15.33 5.43 7.73
C TYR A 172 14.17 4.65 7.12
#